data_c21cc70d5c596f18019e57f9e9052af5
#
_entry.id   c21cc70d5c596f18019e57f9e9052af5
#
_cell.length_a   1.000
_cell.length_b   1.000
_cell.length_c   1.000
_cell.angle_alpha   90.00
_cell.angle_beta   90.00
_cell.angle_gamma   90.00
#
_symmetry.space_group_name_H-M   'P 1'
#
loop_
_entity.id
_entity.type
_entity.pdbx_description
1 polymer ?
#
loop_
_entity_poly.entity_id
_entity_poly.type
_entity_poly.pdbx_seq_one_letter_code
_entity_poly.pdbx_strand_id
1 'polypeptide(L)'
;MKNYGRKTENEERRMKDSYRLSFYSPFSIFHSPLYIIGVLLLSSLFSCTDMVPTKEVRLIDSLNGKAYAYRYRNLDSSYKYAYKAYRQVNLYKSGKAEASNNLGFCAFMNMDFDRAEAYHKEVYKLTKNELELLIADIGLMKICQRTALNKEFYDYRNSALRRMKRIREESDLFADRHEALRLDYAFTEFFPRFLHLLLLSPATAGSDNLYR
;
A
#
# COMPACT_ATOMS: atom_id res chain seq x y z
N MET A 1 -1.26 85.44 28.20
CA MET A 1 -1.33 84.33 27.21
C MET A 1 0.08 83.74 27.00
N LYS A 2 0.64 82.99 27.93
CA LYS A 2 1.97 82.34 27.76
C LYS A 2 2.20 81.08 28.61
N ASN A 3 1.15 80.33 28.92
CA ASN A 3 1.31 79.10 29.74
C ASN A 3 0.63 77.88 29.20
N TYR A 4 0.15 77.87 27.95
CA TYR A 4 -0.52 76.69 27.35
C TYR A 4 0.41 75.78 26.53
N GLY A 5 1.58 76.31 26.08
CA GLY A 5 2.48 75.55 25.20
C GLY A 5 3.47 74.60 25.89
N ARG A 6 3.64 74.72 27.22
CA ARG A 6 4.65 73.92 27.95
C ARG A 6 4.09 72.60 28.53
N LYS A 7 2.76 72.49 28.59
CA LYS A 7 2.11 71.30 29.16
C LYS A 7 1.96 70.16 28.14
N THR A 8 1.80 70.50 26.87
CA THR A 8 1.69 69.51 25.78
C THR A 8 3.01 68.87 25.42
N GLU A 9 4.14 69.57 25.51
CA GLU A 9 5.45 69.03 25.15
C GLU A 9 5.97 68.01 26.19
N ASN A 10 5.61 68.18 27.45
CA ASN A 10 5.97 67.25 28.53
C ASN A 10 5.10 65.97 28.54
N GLU A 11 3.87 66.07 28.07
CA GLU A 11 2.98 64.90 27.92
C GLU A 11 3.40 64.07 26.69
N GLU A 12 3.82 64.71 25.61
CA GLU A 12 4.35 64.01 24.43
C GLU A 12 5.68 63.29 24.73
N ARG A 13 6.56 63.87 25.52
CA ARG A 13 7.80 63.18 25.95
C ARG A 13 7.49 61.99 26.87
N ARG A 14 6.53 62.13 27.79
CA ARG A 14 6.12 61.03 28.67
C ARG A 14 5.47 59.87 27.90
N MET A 15 4.72 60.14 26.81
CA MET A 15 4.18 59.08 25.95
C MET A 15 5.25 58.41 25.10
N LYS A 16 6.28 59.11 24.63
CA LYS A 16 7.40 58.50 23.87
C LYS A 16 8.29 57.58 24.71
N ASP A 17 8.43 57.85 26.01
CA ASP A 17 9.19 56.95 26.90
C ASP A 17 8.42 55.74 27.39
N SER A 18 7.06 55.77 27.29
CA SER A 18 6.21 54.62 27.68
C SER A 18 6.17 53.49 26.63
N TYR A 19 6.61 53.70 25.40
CA TYR A 19 6.62 52.67 24.32
C TYR A 19 8.02 52.05 24.12
N ARG A 20 8.98 52.26 25.01
CA ARG A 20 10.16 51.41 25.08
C ARG A 20 9.88 50.13 25.87
N LEU A 21 8.78 49.45 25.55
CA LEU A 21 8.69 48.03 25.83
C LEU A 21 9.69 47.34 24.92
N SER A 22 10.76 46.87 25.52
CA SER A 22 11.72 45.96 24.95
C SER A 22 11.00 44.88 24.20
N PHE A 23 10.96 44.96 22.86
CA PHE A 23 10.67 43.82 22.01
C PHE A 23 11.77 42.80 22.25
N TYR A 24 11.59 41.94 23.25
CA TYR A 24 12.28 40.67 23.28
C TYR A 24 11.79 39.93 22.04
N SER A 25 12.60 40.01 20.99
CA SER A 25 12.38 39.23 19.78
C SER A 25 12.30 37.75 20.18
N PRO A 26 11.23 37.04 19.86
CA PRO A 26 11.15 35.59 20.13
C PRO A 26 12.22 34.80 19.36
N PHE A 27 12.94 35.44 18.46
CA PHE A 27 14.05 34.84 17.68
C PHE A 27 15.37 34.66 18.46
N SER A 28 15.56 35.28 19.62
CA SER A 28 16.81 35.13 20.38
C SER A 28 16.91 33.79 21.13
N ILE A 29 15.81 33.05 21.27
CA ILE A 29 15.83 31.73 21.92
C ILE A 29 16.46 30.67 21.01
N PHE A 30 16.41 30.86 19.68
CA PHE A 30 16.93 29.88 18.71
C PHE A 30 18.48 29.90 18.55
N HIS A 31 19.16 30.87 19.15
CA HIS A 31 20.61 31.02 19.04
C HIS A 31 21.39 30.53 20.27
N SER A 32 20.71 29.97 21.26
CA SER A 32 21.43 29.39 22.39
C SER A 32 22.03 28.04 21.96
N PRO A 33 23.35 27.84 22.14
CA PRO A 33 24.02 26.59 21.76
C PRO A 33 23.38 25.36 22.48
N LEU A 34 22.78 25.56 23.63
CA LEU A 34 22.07 24.56 24.40
C LEU A 34 20.78 24.08 23.69
N TYR A 35 20.06 24.97 22.98
CA TYR A 35 18.89 24.59 22.21
C TYR A 35 19.26 23.75 21.00
N ILE A 36 20.33 24.12 20.29
CA ILE A 36 20.84 23.35 19.13
C ILE A 36 21.30 21.96 19.58
N ILE A 37 22.01 21.87 20.70
CA ILE A 37 22.44 20.59 21.28
C ILE A 37 21.22 19.76 21.71
N GLY A 38 20.19 20.37 22.30
CA GLY A 38 18.95 19.70 22.67
C GLY A 38 18.20 19.14 21.48
N VAL A 39 18.08 19.89 20.37
CA VAL A 39 17.44 19.43 19.13
C VAL A 39 18.25 18.31 18.46
N LEU A 40 19.59 18.41 18.45
CA LEU A 40 20.45 17.35 17.92
C LEU A 40 20.39 16.07 18.77
N LEU A 41 20.30 16.17 20.08
CA LEU A 41 20.10 15.02 20.97
C LEU A 41 18.70 14.40 20.80
N LEU A 42 17.65 15.21 20.64
CA LEU A 42 16.31 14.70 20.35
C LEU A 42 16.24 14.00 18.98
N SER A 43 16.87 14.56 17.96
CA SER A 43 16.91 13.96 16.62
C SER A 43 17.64 12.62 16.58
N SER A 44 18.66 12.43 17.42
CA SER A 44 19.38 11.15 17.55
C SER A 44 18.53 10.06 18.20
N LEU A 45 17.55 10.42 19.03
CA LEU A 45 16.63 9.45 19.65
C LEU A 45 15.57 8.93 18.68
N PHE A 46 15.27 9.64 17.59
CA PHE A 46 14.30 9.22 16.56
C PHE A 46 14.94 8.42 15.41
N SER A 47 16.26 8.20 15.43
CA SER A 47 16.99 7.49 14.36
C SER A 47 17.06 5.97 14.57
N CYS A 48 16.24 5.37 15.42
CA CYS A 48 16.05 3.91 15.41
C CYS A 48 15.12 3.51 14.27
N THR A 49 15.62 3.54 13.04
CA THR A 49 15.07 2.68 11.99
C THR A 49 15.53 1.27 12.32
N ASP A 50 14.60 0.39 12.66
CA ASP A 50 14.86 -1.05 12.80
C ASP A 50 15.46 -1.55 11.48
N MET A 51 16.79 -1.64 11.42
CA MET A 51 17.49 -2.14 10.24
C MET A 51 17.22 -3.63 10.13
N VAL A 52 16.43 -4.01 9.12
CA VAL A 52 16.14 -5.42 8.83
C VAL A 52 17.44 -6.13 8.47
N PRO A 53 17.82 -7.22 9.15
CA PRO A 53 19.05 -7.93 8.86
C PRO A 53 19.06 -8.45 7.42
N THR A 54 20.11 -8.16 6.66
CA THR A 54 20.27 -8.61 5.26
C THR A 54 20.10 -10.13 5.09
N LYS A 55 20.47 -10.90 6.11
CA LYS A 55 20.30 -12.36 6.13
C LYS A 55 18.83 -12.76 6.19
N GLU A 56 18.01 -12.05 6.98
CA GLU A 56 16.56 -12.25 7.04
C GLU A 56 15.93 -11.95 5.68
N VAL A 57 16.23 -10.79 5.07
CA VAL A 57 15.72 -10.40 3.76
C VAL A 57 16.00 -11.47 2.72
N ARG A 58 17.26 -11.89 2.55
CA ARG A 58 17.64 -12.91 1.56
C ARG A 58 16.93 -14.24 1.76
N LEU A 59 16.77 -14.67 3.01
CA LEU A 59 16.08 -15.91 3.34
C LEU A 59 14.61 -15.83 2.97
N ILE A 60 13.93 -14.76 3.37
CA ILE A 60 12.49 -14.56 3.12
C ILE A 60 12.21 -14.40 1.65
N ASP A 61 13.00 -13.61 0.92
CA ASP A 61 12.86 -13.43 -0.53
C ASP A 61 13.07 -14.76 -1.29
N SER A 62 14.07 -15.56 -0.88
CA SER A 62 14.27 -16.90 -1.44
C SER A 62 13.08 -17.83 -1.20
N LEU A 63 12.47 -17.79 -0.01
CA LEU A 63 11.30 -18.61 0.30
C LEU A 63 10.07 -18.15 -0.48
N ASN A 64 9.84 -16.84 -0.58
CA ASN A 64 8.75 -16.26 -1.35
C ASN A 64 8.89 -16.55 -2.85
N GLY A 65 10.10 -16.43 -3.41
CA GLY A 65 10.38 -16.79 -4.80
C GLY A 65 10.09 -18.27 -5.08
N LYS A 66 10.48 -19.18 -4.17
CA LYS A 66 10.11 -20.60 -4.29
C LYS A 66 8.60 -20.82 -4.20
N ALA A 67 7.91 -20.18 -3.26
CA ALA A 67 6.46 -20.26 -3.14
C ALA A 67 5.80 -19.85 -4.46
N TYR A 68 6.22 -18.73 -5.04
CA TYR A 68 5.71 -18.24 -6.32
C TYR A 68 5.97 -19.21 -7.46
N ALA A 69 7.18 -19.76 -7.58
CA ALA A 69 7.56 -20.70 -8.64
C ALA A 69 6.77 -22.01 -8.60
N TYR A 70 6.30 -22.42 -7.43
CA TYR A 70 5.52 -23.65 -7.28
C TYR A 70 4.00 -23.45 -7.41
N ARG A 71 3.47 -22.23 -7.52
CA ARG A 71 2.01 -21.91 -7.49
C ARG A 71 1.17 -22.84 -8.38
N TYR A 72 1.59 -23.07 -9.62
CA TYR A 72 0.85 -23.87 -10.60
C TYR A 72 1.46 -25.27 -10.87
N ARG A 73 2.57 -25.60 -10.17
CA ARG A 73 3.27 -26.89 -10.34
C ARG A 73 2.97 -27.84 -9.20
N ASN A 74 3.01 -27.33 -7.97
CA ASN A 74 2.78 -28.11 -6.76
C ASN A 74 2.31 -27.17 -5.65
N LEU A 75 1.00 -27.16 -5.42
CA LEU A 75 0.36 -26.26 -4.48
C LEU A 75 0.83 -26.47 -3.04
N ASP A 76 1.08 -27.73 -2.64
CA ASP A 76 1.57 -28.07 -1.29
C ASP A 76 2.97 -27.50 -1.05
N SER A 77 3.84 -27.59 -2.05
CA SER A 77 5.18 -26.98 -1.99
C SER A 77 5.08 -25.46 -1.94
N SER A 78 4.19 -24.85 -2.74
CA SER A 78 3.93 -23.42 -2.70
C SER A 78 3.51 -22.99 -1.29
N TYR A 79 2.51 -23.66 -0.74
CA TYR A 79 2.03 -23.40 0.62
C TYR A 79 3.15 -23.55 1.66
N LYS A 80 3.92 -24.65 1.61
CA LYS A 80 5.01 -24.91 2.55
C LYS A 80 6.04 -23.79 2.58
N TYR A 81 6.49 -23.32 1.41
CA TYR A 81 7.46 -22.23 1.31
C TYR A 81 6.86 -20.88 1.75
N ALA A 82 5.63 -20.57 1.33
CA ALA A 82 4.93 -19.36 1.75
C ALA A 82 4.72 -19.31 3.27
N TYR A 83 4.27 -20.42 3.86
CA TYR A 83 4.07 -20.52 5.30
C TYR A 83 5.39 -20.39 6.07
N LYS A 84 6.48 -21.00 5.57
CA LYS A 84 7.79 -20.86 6.18
C LYS A 84 8.28 -19.41 6.13
N ALA A 85 8.11 -18.70 5.00
CA ALA A 85 8.41 -17.29 4.89
C ALA A 85 7.60 -16.48 5.90
N TYR A 86 6.29 -16.65 5.90
CA TYR A 86 5.36 -15.95 6.79
C TYR A 86 5.70 -16.08 8.28
N ARG A 87 6.09 -17.29 8.70
CA ARG A 87 6.43 -17.61 10.10
C ARG A 87 7.80 -17.11 10.53
N GLN A 88 8.75 -16.98 9.61
CA GLN A 88 10.14 -16.61 9.90
C GLN A 88 10.40 -15.11 9.81
N VAL A 89 9.46 -14.32 9.30
CA VAL A 89 9.59 -12.86 9.27
C VAL A 89 9.45 -12.28 10.68
N ASN A 90 10.44 -11.48 11.09
CA ASN A 90 10.39 -10.69 12.31
C ASN A 90 10.20 -9.20 11.98
N LEU A 91 11.15 -8.59 11.27
CA LEU A 91 11.18 -7.16 10.97
C LEU A 91 10.83 -6.83 9.51
N TYR A 92 11.04 -7.78 8.60
CA TYR A 92 10.87 -7.58 7.16
C TYR A 92 9.39 -7.64 6.74
N LYS A 93 8.60 -6.59 7.08
CA LYS A 93 7.16 -6.52 6.80
C LYS A 93 6.79 -6.68 5.33
N SER A 94 7.63 -6.16 4.40
CA SER A 94 7.41 -6.30 2.95
C SER A 94 7.48 -7.76 2.52
N GLY A 95 8.45 -8.52 3.00
CA GLY A 95 8.56 -9.95 2.76
C GLY A 95 7.40 -10.75 3.36
N LYS A 96 6.85 -10.29 4.50
CA LYS A 96 5.62 -10.86 5.07
C LYS A 96 4.41 -10.60 4.21
N ALA A 97 4.30 -9.42 3.61
CA ALA A 97 3.22 -9.08 2.69
C ALA A 97 3.21 -9.99 1.46
N GLU A 98 4.38 -10.25 0.86
CA GLU A 98 4.53 -11.20 -0.23
C GLU A 98 4.16 -12.62 0.18
N ALA A 99 4.60 -13.07 1.37
CA ALA A 99 4.22 -14.37 1.91
C ALA A 99 2.70 -14.49 2.15
N SER A 100 2.04 -13.43 2.63
CA SER A 100 0.58 -13.38 2.78
C SER A 100 -0.13 -13.50 1.43
N ASN A 101 0.35 -12.81 0.38
CA ASN A 101 -0.17 -12.96 -0.97
C ASN A 101 -0.02 -14.40 -1.51
N ASN A 102 1.12 -15.05 -1.26
CA ASN A 102 1.34 -16.44 -1.65
C ASN A 102 0.41 -17.40 -0.90
N LEU A 103 0.17 -17.18 0.41
CA LEU A 103 -0.78 -17.96 1.20
C LEU A 103 -2.22 -17.72 0.76
N GLY A 104 -2.59 -16.48 0.47
CA GLY A 104 -3.89 -16.12 -0.09
C GLY A 104 -4.17 -16.85 -1.40
N PHE A 105 -3.19 -16.90 -2.30
CA PHE A 105 -3.27 -17.69 -3.52
C PHE A 105 -3.50 -19.18 -3.23
N CYS A 106 -2.72 -19.78 -2.33
CA CYS A 106 -2.87 -21.19 -1.99
C CYS A 106 -4.25 -21.51 -1.37
N ALA A 107 -4.74 -20.65 -0.48
CA ALA A 107 -6.07 -20.78 0.10
C ALA A 107 -7.17 -20.67 -0.95
N PHE A 108 -7.06 -19.71 -1.88
CA PHE A 108 -8.00 -19.55 -3.00
C PHE A 108 -8.04 -20.81 -3.88
N MET A 109 -6.90 -21.38 -4.22
CA MET A 109 -6.83 -22.62 -5.02
C MET A 109 -7.43 -23.83 -4.30
N ASN A 110 -7.43 -23.84 -2.97
CA ASN A 110 -8.08 -24.84 -2.13
C ASN A 110 -9.56 -24.51 -1.84
N MET A 111 -10.13 -23.47 -2.48
CA MET A 111 -11.50 -23.01 -2.27
C MET A 111 -11.80 -22.51 -0.84
N ASP A 112 -10.77 -22.23 -0.05
CA ASP A 112 -10.88 -21.63 1.29
C ASP A 112 -10.88 -20.09 1.13
N PHE A 113 -12.03 -19.56 0.72
CA PHE A 113 -12.17 -18.15 0.38
C PHE A 113 -12.03 -17.24 1.60
N ASP A 114 -12.45 -17.68 2.78
CA ASP A 114 -12.34 -16.90 4.02
C ASP A 114 -10.87 -16.67 4.38
N ARG A 115 -10.05 -17.73 4.34
CA ARG A 115 -8.62 -17.60 4.58
C ARG A 115 -7.92 -16.81 3.47
N ALA A 116 -8.30 -17.03 2.22
CA ALA A 116 -7.74 -16.30 1.09
C ALA A 116 -7.98 -14.80 1.26
N GLU A 117 -9.21 -14.40 1.62
CA GLU A 117 -9.58 -13.01 1.88
C GLU A 117 -8.77 -12.43 3.06
N ALA A 118 -8.68 -13.16 4.17
CA ALA A 118 -7.94 -12.73 5.34
C ALA A 118 -6.47 -12.44 5.02
N TYR A 119 -5.79 -13.34 4.28
CA TYR A 119 -4.40 -13.14 3.86
C TYR A 119 -4.23 -11.95 2.92
N HIS A 120 -5.07 -11.80 1.90
CA HIS A 120 -4.97 -10.65 1.00
C HIS A 120 -5.29 -9.33 1.69
N LYS A 121 -6.25 -9.29 2.62
CA LYS A 121 -6.54 -8.10 3.44
C LYS A 121 -5.40 -7.74 4.41
N GLU A 122 -4.65 -8.72 4.92
CA GLU A 122 -3.50 -8.48 5.78
C GLU A 122 -2.41 -7.67 5.07
N VAL A 123 -2.23 -7.86 3.75
CA VAL A 123 -1.21 -7.17 2.95
C VAL A 123 -1.31 -5.65 3.09
N TYR A 124 -2.53 -5.08 3.13
CA TYR A 124 -2.73 -3.63 3.28
C TYR A 124 -2.19 -3.07 4.60
N LYS A 125 -2.05 -3.91 5.62
CA LYS A 125 -1.51 -3.53 6.93
C LYS A 125 0.02 -3.66 6.99
N LEU A 126 0.59 -4.49 6.12
CA LEU A 126 2.00 -4.87 6.15
C LEU A 126 2.87 -4.00 5.27
N THR A 127 2.35 -3.49 4.15
CA THR A 127 3.17 -2.78 3.17
C THR A 127 2.43 -1.64 2.49
N LYS A 128 3.20 -0.72 1.92
CA LYS A 128 2.73 0.31 0.98
C LYS A 128 3.26 0.06 -0.44
N ASN A 129 3.92 -1.06 -0.68
CA ASN A 129 4.43 -1.43 -2.00
C ASN A 129 3.24 -1.66 -2.95
N GLU A 130 3.16 -0.85 -4.00
CA GLU A 130 2.05 -0.86 -4.96
C GLU A 130 1.90 -2.20 -5.68
N LEU A 131 3.00 -2.92 -5.93
CA LEU A 131 2.96 -4.23 -6.56
C LEU A 131 2.30 -5.28 -5.67
N GLU A 132 2.68 -5.35 -4.38
CA GLU A 132 2.07 -6.30 -3.44
C GLU A 132 0.60 -5.98 -3.18
N LEU A 133 0.26 -4.70 -3.12
CA LEU A 133 -1.13 -4.25 -2.99
C LEU A 133 -1.95 -4.56 -4.26
N LEU A 134 -1.35 -4.48 -5.45
CA LEU A 134 -2.00 -4.88 -6.70
C LEU A 134 -2.29 -6.38 -6.72
N ILE A 135 -1.34 -7.21 -6.27
CA ILE A 135 -1.54 -8.67 -6.15
C ILE A 135 -2.70 -8.97 -5.21
N ALA A 136 -2.78 -8.27 -4.08
CA ALA A 136 -3.87 -8.43 -3.12
C ALA A 136 -5.22 -8.01 -3.73
N ASP A 137 -5.28 -6.86 -4.41
CA ASP A 137 -6.51 -6.41 -5.11
C ASP A 137 -7.00 -7.46 -6.10
N ILE A 138 -6.11 -8.03 -6.93
CA ILE A 138 -6.45 -9.07 -7.92
C ILE A 138 -6.93 -10.35 -7.23
N GLY A 139 -6.27 -10.74 -6.13
CA GLY A 139 -6.70 -11.89 -5.33
C GLY A 139 -8.11 -11.71 -4.77
N LEU A 140 -8.40 -10.54 -4.21
CA LEU A 140 -9.73 -10.19 -3.68
C LEU A 140 -10.79 -10.10 -4.79
N MET A 141 -10.45 -9.58 -5.97
CA MET A 141 -11.34 -9.62 -7.14
C MET A 141 -11.73 -11.06 -7.50
N LYS A 142 -10.78 -11.99 -7.53
CA LYS A 142 -11.03 -13.41 -7.82
C LYS A 142 -11.96 -14.04 -6.79
N ILE A 143 -11.79 -13.72 -5.51
CA ILE A 143 -12.67 -14.19 -4.43
C ILE A 143 -14.07 -13.62 -4.62
N CYS A 144 -14.21 -12.30 -4.80
CA CYS A 144 -15.51 -11.66 -5.02
C CYS A 144 -16.26 -12.25 -6.22
N GLN A 145 -15.53 -12.59 -7.29
CA GLN A 145 -16.10 -13.25 -8.47
C GLN A 145 -16.66 -14.63 -8.14
N ARG A 146 -15.97 -15.41 -7.30
CA ARG A 146 -16.41 -16.75 -6.89
C ARG A 146 -17.55 -16.74 -5.88
N THR A 147 -17.66 -15.68 -5.09
CA THR A 147 -18.66 -15.51 -4.03
C THR A 147 -19.80 -14.58 -4.43
N ALA A 148 -19.86 -14.14 -5.69
CA ALA A 148 -20.88 -13.25 -6.25
C ALA A 148 -20.98 -11.88 -5.55
N LEU A 149 -19.90 -11.39 -4.95
CA LEU A 149 -19.82 -10.07 -4.29
C LEU A 149 -19.53 -8.99 -5.35
N ASN A 150 -20.54 -8.61 -6.12
CA ASN A 150 -20.37 -7.75 -7.29
C ASN A 150 -19.90 -6.32 -6.95
N LYS A 151 -20.39 -5.74 -5.86
CA LYS A 151 -19.99 -4.39 -5.45
C LYS A 151 -18.51 -4.35 -5.08
N GLU A 152 -18.12 -5.26 -4.20
CA GLU A 152 -16.74 -5.40 -3.71
C GLU A 152 -15.78 -5.71 -4.87
N PHE A 153 -16.20 -6.50 -5.83
CA PHE A 153 -15.44 -6.77 -7.06
C PHE A 153 -15.08 -5.47 -7.78
N TYR A 154 -16.04 -4.57 -8.00
CA TYR A 154 -15.78 -3.29 -8.68
C TYR A 154 -14.93 -2.34 -7.85
N ASP A 155 -15.03 -2.38 -6.53
CA ASP A 155 -14.19 -1.58 -5.63
C ASP A 155 -12.73 -2.01 -5.75
N TYR A 156 -12.44 -3.32 -5.67
CA TYR A 156 -11.08 -3.85 -5.86
C TYR A 156 -10.55 -3.66 -7.29
N ARG A 157 -11.42 -3.83 -8.30
CA ARG A 157 -11.08 -3.55 -9.70
C ARG A 157 -10.60 -2.11 -9.89
N ASN A 158 -11.34 -1.15 -9.37
CA ASN A 158 -10.97 0.25 -9.49
C ASN A 158 -9.67 0.57 -8.73
N SER A 159 -9.43 -0.09 -7.59
CA SER A 159 -8.17 0.00 -6.87
C SER A 159 -7.01 -0.55 -7.70
N ALA A 160 -7.14 -1.76 -8.25
CA ALA A 160 -6.15 -2.40 -9.10
C ALA A 160 -5.78 -1.53 -10.32
N LEU A 161 -6.77 -0.94 -11.00
CA LEU A 161 -6.55 -0.04 -12.13
C LEU A 161 -5.70 1.18 -11.75
N ARG A 162 -6.01 1.82 -10.61
CA ARG A 162 -5.21 2.96 -10.12
C ARG A 162 -3.78 2.57 -9.80
N ARG A 163 -3.56 1.38 -9.21
CA ARG A 163 -2.21 0.86 -8.89
C ARG A 163 -1.42 0.53 -10.14
N MET A 164 -2.03 -0.16 -11.10
CA MET A 164 -1.38 -0.47 -12.38
C MET A 164 -0.90 0.79 -13.10
N LYS A 165 -1.69 1.87 -13.05
CA LYS A 165 -1.29 3.16 -13.63
C LYS A 165 -0.06 3.72 -12.93
N ARG A 166 -0.04 3.76 -11.59
CA ARG A 166 1.11 4.24 -10.80
C ARG A 166 2.37 3.41 -11.05
N ILE A 167 2.28 2.08 -11.00
CA ILE A 167 3.42 1.20 -11.25
C ILE A 167 4.03 1.42 -12.62
N ARG A 168 3.20 1.65 -13.65
CA ARG A 168 3.68 1.90 -15.02
C ARG A 168 4.44 3.22 -15.14
N GLU A 169 4.10 4.20 -14.30
CA GLU A 169 4.77 5.49 -14.28
C GLU A 169 6.09 5.48 -13.49
N GLU A 170 6.27 4.53 -12.56
CA GLU A 170 7.37 4.55 -11.58
C GLU A 170 8.56 3.64 -11.91
N SER A 171 8.45 2.56 -12.69
CA SER A 171 9.63 1.71 -12.97
C SER A 171 9.48 0.61 -14.00
N ASP A 172 10.58 0.40 -14.78
CA ASP A 172 10.83 -0.79 -15.61
C ASP A 172 11.32 -2.02 -14.81
N LEU A 173 11.56 -1.87 -13.51
CA LEU A 173 12.26 -2.84 -12.64
C LEU A 173 11.46 -4.14 -12.35
N PHE A 174 10.18 -4.21 -12.72
CA PHE A 174 9.31 -5.34 -12.44
C PHE A 174 8.53 -5.81 -13.68
N ALA A 175 9.10 -5.59 -14.87
CA ALA A 175 8.42 -5.82 -16.14
C ALA A 175 7.78 -7.21 -16.25
N ASP A 176 8.50 -8.29 -15.93
CA ASP A 176 8.00 -9.66 -16.07
C ASP A 176 6.85 -9.97 -15.11
N ARG A 177 6.99 -9.57 -13.83
CA ARG A 177 5.95 -9.81 -12.82
C ARG A 177 4.73 -8.91 -13.05
N HIS A 178 4.95 -7.69 -13.48
CA HIS A 178 3.90 -6.74 -13.83
C HIS A 178 3.11 -7.21 -15.05
N GLU A 179 3.75 -7.74 -16.08
CA GLU A 179 3.07 -8.27 -17.26
C GLU A 179 2.23 -9.50 -16.91
N ALA A 180 2.76 -10.43 -16.11
CA ALA A 180 1.99 -11.57 -15.59
C ALA A 180 0.76 -11.13 -14.79
N LEU A 181 0.86 -10.06 -13.99
CA LEU A 181 -0.26 -9.50 -13.23
C LEU A 181 -1.28 -8.80 -14.13
N ARG A 182 -0.83 -8.12 -15.19
CA ARG A 182 -1.75 -7.51 -16.17
C ARG A 182 -2.58 -8.58 -16.88
N LEU A 183 -1.96 -9.70 -17.27
CA LEU A 183 -2.65 -10.83 -17.87
C LEU A 183 -3.63 -11.47 -16.88
N ASP A 184 -3.23 -11.67 -15.64
CA ASP A 184 -4.07 -12.22 -14.58
C ASP A 184 -5.27 -11.30 -14.25
N TYR A 185 -5.04 -10.00 -14.21
CA TYR A 185 -6.10 -9.00 -14.08
C TYR A 185 -7.06 -9.05 -15.27
N ALA A 186 -6.55 -9.01 -16.50
CA ALA A 186 -7.36 -9.05 -17.70
C ALA A 186 -8.22 -10.31 -17.75
N PHE A 187 -7.63 -11.48 -17.47
CA PHE A 187 -8.37 -12.74 -17.39
C PHE A 187 -9.49 -12.70 -16.34
N THR A 188 -9.20 -12.16 -15.15
CA THR A 188 -10.17 -12.04 -14.06
C THR A 188 -11.31 -11.08 -14.41
N GLU A 189 -11.02 -10.00 -15.14
CA GLU A 189 -12.04 -9.03 -15.55
C GLU A 189 -12.90 -9.51 -16.72
N PHE A 190 -12.28 -10.13 -17.74
CA PHE A 190 -12.97 -10.46 -18.99
C PHE A 190 -13.66 -11.82 -18.95
N PHE A 191 -13.15 -12.78 -18.19
CA PHE A 191 -13.70 -14.13 -18.14
C PHE A 191 -15.21 -14.19 -17.78
N PRO A 192 -15.72 -13.45 -16.77
CA PRO A 192 -17.14 -13.44 -16.48
C PRO A 192 -18.00 -12.89 -17.61
N ARG A 193 -17.51 -11.83 -18.30
CA ARG A 193 -18.20 -11.24 -19.45
C ARG A 193 -18.27 -12.22 -20.62
N PHE A 194 -17.18 -12.94 -20.86
CA PHE A 194 -17.11 -13.97 -21.90
C PHE A 194 -18.04 -15.13 -21.57
N LEU A 195 -18.05 -15.62 -20.33
CA LEU A 195 -18.95 -16.68 -19.87
C LEU A 195 -20.42 -16.22 -19.95
N HIS A 196 -20.73 -15.01 -19.55
CA HIS A 196 -22.07 -14.43 -19.66
C HIS A 196 -22.54 -14.31 -21.13
N LEU A 197 -21.65 -13.92 -22.04
CA LEU A 197 -21.93 -13.90 -23.50
C LEU A 197 -22.16 -15.30 -24.05
N LEU A 198 -21.38 -16.32 -23.60
CA LEU A 198 -21.60 -17.71 -24.00
C LEU A 198 -22.92 -18.28 -23.47
N LEU A 199 -23.29 -17.93 -22.23
CA LEU A 199 -24.54 -18.41 -21.63
C LEU A 199 -25.79 -17.69 -22.14
N LEU A 200 -25.65 -16.43 -22.58
CA LEU A 200 -26.74 -15.63 -23.17
C LEU A 200 -26.78 -15.70 -24.69
N SER A 201 -25.76 -16.27 -25.35
CA SER A 201 -25.87 -16.59 -26.76
C SER A 201 -26.96 -17.62 -26.90
N PRO A 202 -28.12 -17.31 -27.53
CA PRO A 202 -29.09 -18.30 -27.78
C PRO A 202 -28.38 -19.39 -28.59
N ALA A 203 -28.38 -20.61 -28.05
CA ALA A 203 -28.07 -21.78 -28.85
C ALA A 203 -28.91 -21.61 -30.11
N THR A 204 -28.28 -21.20 -31.19
CA THR A 204 -28.96 -21.06 -32.49
C THR A 204 -29.67 -22.37 -32.72
N ALA A 205 -30.96 -22.28 -32.63
CA ALA A 205 -31.87 -23.29 -33.15
C ALA A 205 -31.43 -23.62 -34.59
N GLY A 206 -30.68 -24.68 -34.73
CA GLY A 206 -30.06 -25.13 -35.96
C GLY A 206 -29.97 -26.64 -35.98
N SER A 207 -31.06 -27.33 -35.54
CA SER A 207 -31.17 -28.77 -35.71
C SER A 207 -32.58 -29.23 -36.07
N ASP A 208 -33.28 -28.43 -36.85
CA ASP A 208 -34.52 -28.93 -37.47
C ASP A 208 -34.35 -28.87 -38.99
N ASN A 209 -33.59 -29.82 -39.58
CA ASN A 209 -33.75 -30.23 -40.97
C ASN A 209 -32.68 -31.26 -41.38
N LEU A 210 -32.72 -32.43 -40.80
CA LEU A 210 -31.92 -33.56 -41.31
C LEU A 210 -32.64 -34.89 -41.18
N TYR A 211 -34.02 -34.89 -41.37
CA TYR A 211 -34.79 -36.10 -41.69
C TYR A 211 -35.99 -35.69 -42.52
N ARG A 212 -35.76 -35.51 -43.83
CA ARG A 212 -36.70 -35.76 -44.88
C ARG A 212 -35.98 -36.27 -46.13
#